data_a755294af4a54586ab6d867573937a16
#
_entry.id   a755294af4a54586ab6d867573937a16
#
_cell.length_a   1.000
_cell.length_b   1.000
_cell.length_c   1.000
_cell.angle_alpha   90.00
_cell.angle_beta   90.00
_cell.angle_gamma   90.00
#
_symmetry.space_group_name_H-M   'P 1'
#
loop_
_entity.id
_entity.type
_entity.pdbx_description
1 polymer ?
#
loop_
_entity_poly.entity_id
_entity_poly.type
_entity_poly.pdbx_seq_one_letter_code
_entity_poly.pdbx_strand_id
1 'polypeptide(L)'
;MNTAVAPTTPIEYSYNDRYINRELSILDFHLRVLEQAVDPLHPLLERMNFLLIFSRNLDEFFEIRVAGMMEQLTLGNESRSPDGLTPKQVLEQISKTAHAAIERQYRILNEEILPKLREEDICFLRRGELTPAQSAWI
;
A
#
# COMPACT_ATOMS: atom_id res chain seq x y z
N MET A 1 -13.33 -24.58 -44.67
CA MET A 1 -12.05 -24.78 -43.97
C MET A 1 -12.32 -24.73 -42.47
N ASN A 2 -12.30 -25.89 -41.84
CA ASN A 2 -12.64 -26.06 -40.44
C ASN A 2 -11.34 -25.98 -39.64
N THR A 3 -11.07 -24.83 -39.02
CA THR A 3 -9.92 -24.67 -38.13
C THR A 3 -10.21 -25.35 -36.79
N ALA A 4 -9.69 -26.57 -36.64
CA ALA A 4 -9.76 -27.26 -35.37
C ALA A 4 -8.98 -26.45 -34.33
N VAL A 5 -9.70 -25.96 -33.29
CA VAL A 5 -9.11 -25.37 -32.09
C VAL A 5 -8.35 -26.48 -31.37
N ALA A 6 -7.03 -26.32 -31.18
CA ALA A 6 -6.24 -27.26 -30.43
C ALA A 6 -6.76 -27.39 -29.01
N PRO A 7 -6.86 -28.63 -28.45
CA PRO A 7 -7.29 -28.80 -27.08
C PRO A 7 -6.30 -28.12 -26.13
N THR A 8 -6.74 -27.08 -25.41
CA THR A 8 -6.00 -26.48 -24.31
C THR A 8 -5.90 -27.50 -23.19
N THR A 9 -4.70 -28.00 -22.95
CA THR A 9 -4.43 -28.87 -21.78
C THR A 9 -4.85 -28.10 -20.52
N PRO A 10 -5.67 -28.68 -19.63
CA PRO A 10 -6.03 -28.02 -18.38
C PRO A 10 -4.77 -27.72 -17.57
N ILE A 11 -4.64 -26.48 -17.10
CA ILE A 11 -3.55 -26.12 -16.18
C ILE A 11 -3.86 -26.80 -14.85
N GLU A 12 -3.04 -27.79 -14.48
CA GLU A 12 -3.11 -28.42 -13.18
C GLU A 12 -2.41 -27.51 -12.14
N TYR A 13 -3.20 -26.89 -11.29
CA TYR A 13 -2.69 -26.12 -10.15
C TYR A 13 -2.41 -27.07 -8.98
N SER A 14 -1.24 -26.90 -8.32
CA SER A 14 -0.99 -27.55 -7.03
C SER A 14 -1.99 -27.06 -5.98
N TYR A 15 -2.11 -27.74 -4.86
CA TYR A 15 -3.02 -27.32 -3.78
C TYR A 15 -2.73 -25.88 -3.34
N ASN A 16 -1.47 -25.55 -3.12
CA ASN A 16 -1.03 -24.24 -2.64
C ASN A 16 -1.29 -23.11 -3.66
N ASP A 17 -1.17 -23.40 -4.97
CA ASP A 17 -1.41 -22.42 -6.04
C ASP A 17 -2.89 -21.98 -6.17
N ARG A 18 -3.79 -22.65 -5.45
CA ARG A 18 -5.22 -22.31 -5.42
C ARG A 18 -5.56 -21.23 -4.38
N TYR A 19 -4.61 -20.86 -3.56
CA TYR A 19 -4.81 -19.92 -2.45
C TYR A 19 -3.91 -18.71 -2.59
N ILE A 20 -4.45 -17.55 -2.28
CA ILE A 20 -3.74 -16.29 -2.17
C ILE A 20 -3.53 -16.01 -0.69
N ASN A 21 -2.31 -15.59 -0.31
CA ASN A 21 -2.05 -15.16 1.05
C ASN A 21 -2.93 -13.96 1.41
N ARG A 22 -3.65 -14.07 2.51
CA ARG A 22 -4.61 -13.05 2.94
C ARG A 22 -3.93 -11.71 3.24
N GLU A 23 -2.85 -11.73 3.98
CA GLU A 23 -2.14 -10.52 4.42
C GLU A 23 -1.47 -9.83 3.23
N LEU A 24 -0.85 -10.58 2.33
CA LEU A 24 -0.28 -10.03 1.10
C LEU A 24 -1.37 -9.46 0.20
N SER A 25 -2.52 -10.12 0.09
CA SER A 25 -3.66 -9.62 -0.70
C SER A 25 -4.25 -8.32 -0.13
N ILE A 26 -4.29 -8.16 1.21
CA ILE A 26 -4.70 -6.90 1.85
C ILE A 26 -3.70 -5.80 1.51
N LEU A 27 -2.40 -6.09 1.58
CA LEU A 27 -1.36 -5.13 1.23
C LEU A 27 -1.45 -4.71 -0.25
N ASP A 28 -1.69 -5.66 -1.16
CA ASP A 28 -1.94 -5.37 -2.58
C ASP A 28 -3.16 -4.47 -2.79
N PHE A 29 -4.20 -4.63 -1.97
CA PHE A 29 -5.33 -3.70 -1.99
C PHE A 29 -4.91 -2.28 -1.58
N HIS A 30 -4.09 -2.13 -0.53
CA HIS A 30 -3.57 -0.82 -0.13
C HIS A 30 -2.71 -0.18 -1.22
N LEU A 31 -1.93 -0.97 -1.97
CA LEU A 31 -1.19 -0.47 -3.13
C LEU A 31 -2.11 0.07 -4.22
N ARG A 32 -3.26 -0.57 -4.48
CA ARG A 32 -4.26 -0.04 -5.43
C ARG A 32 -4.89 1.27 -4.95
N VAL A 33 -5.01 1.49 -3.64
CA VAL A 33 -5.41 2.79 -3.08
C VAL A 33 -4.34 3.84 -3.37
N LEU A 34 -3.05 3.49 -3.19
CA LEU A 34 -1.93 4.40 -3.51
C LEU A 34 -1.89 4.77 -5.00
N GLU A 35 -2.27 3.84 -5.92
CA GLU A 35 -2.36 4.13 -7.35
C GLU A 35 -3.37 5.25 -7.66
N GLN A 36 -4.44 5.41 -6.88
CA GLN A 36 -5.41 6.48 -7.10
C GLN A 36 -4.78 7.87 -6.86
N ALA A 37 -3.74 7.95 -6.02
CA ALA A 37 -3.03 9.22 -5.78
C ALA A 37 -2.23 9.71 -7.00
N VAL A 38 -1.87 8.84 -7.94
CA VAL A 38 -1.15 9.22 -9.17
C VAL A 38 -2.07 9.39 -10.37
N ASP A 39 -3.32 8.94 -10.32
CA ASP A 39 -4.25 9.06 -11.43
C ASP A 39 -4.65 10.53 -11.65
N PRO A 40 -4.30 11.13 -12.81
CA PRO A 40 -4.60 12.53 -13.11
C PRO A 40 -6.10 12.80 -13.32
N LEU A 41 -6.94 11.78 -13.44
CA LEU A 41 -8.39 11.93 -13.54
C LEU A 41 -9.03 12.35 -12.21
N HIS A 42 -8.33 12.15 -11.09
CA HIS A 42 -8.80 12.63 -9.80
C HIS A 42 -8.39 14.09 -9.56
N PRO A 43 -9.27 14.90 -8.94
CA PRO A 43 -8.93 16.24 -8.47
C PRO A 43 -7.73 16.20 -7.51
N LEU A 44 -6.91 17.25 -7.51
CA LEU A 44 -5.64 17.28 -6.78
C LEU A 44 -5.79 17.00 -5.27
N LEU A 45 -6.81 17.56 -4.63
CA LEU A 45 -7.10 17.31 -3.21
C LEU A 45 -7.57 15.87 -2.95
N GLU A 46 -8.28 15.25 -3.89
CA GLU A 46 -8.64 13.83 -3.79
C GLU A 46 -7.41 12.93 -3.94
N ARG A 47 -6.48 13.29 -4.83
CA ARG A 47 -5.19 12.58 -4.93
C ARG A 47 -4.42 12.64 -3.62
N MET A 48 -4.39 13.79 -2.96
CA MET A 48 -3.83 13.94 -1.62
C MET A 48 -4.58 13.08 -0.60
N ASN A 49 -5.92 13.07 -0.66
CA ASN A 49 -6.75 12.26 0.23
C ASN A 49 -6.44 10.77 0.10
N PHE A 50 -6.21 10.25 -1.11
CA PHE A 50 -5.78 8.86 -1.31
C PHE A 50 -4.44 8.54 -0.65
N LEU A 51 -3.48 9.48 -0.60
CA LEU A 51 -2.24 9.31 0.17
C LEU A 51 -2.51 9.16 1.67
N LEU A 52 -3.43 9.96 2.21
CA LEU A 52 -3.81 9.89 3.63
C LEU A 52 -4.54 8.58 3.95
N ILE A 53 -5.45 8.14 3.07
CA ILE A 53 -6.15 6.86 3.19
C ILE A 53 -5.13 5.70 3.16
N PHE A 54 -4.14 5.75 2.26
CA PHE A 54 -3.09 4.74 2.20
C PHE A 54 -2.29 4.67 3.51
N SER A 55 -1.84 5.84 4.04
CA SER A 55 -1.14 5.88 5.35
C SER A 55 -1.95 5.23 6.45
N ARG A 56 -3.20 5.65 6.62
CA ARG A 56 -4.09 5.14 7.66
C ARG A 56 -4.32 3.63 7.53
N ASN A 57 -4.56 3.15 6.32
CA ASN A 57 -4.77 1.73 6.05
C ASN A 57 -3.51 0.92 6.37
N LEU A 58 -2.33 1.48 6.07
CA LEU A 58 -1.06 0.82 6.36
C LEU A 58 -0.79 0.77 7.86
N ASP A 59 -1.05 1.86 8.58
CA ASP A 59 -0.94 1.91 10.05
C ASP A 59 -1.83 0.85 10.70
N GLU A 60 -3.11 0.79 10.34
CA GLU A 60 -4.06 -0.22 10.86
C GLU A 60 -3.62 -1.64 10.51
N PHE A 61 -3.10 -1.85 9.30
CA PHE A 61 -2.58 -3.15 8.86
C PHE A 61 -1.41 -3.61 9.74
N PHE A 62 -0.47 -2.72 10.05
CA PHE A 62 0.67 -3.03 10.90
C PHE A 62 0.24 -3.25 12.37
N GLU A 63 -0.61 -2.40 12.91
CA GLU A 63 -1.09 -2.48 14.29
C GLU A 63 -1.88 -3.76 14.59
N ILE A 64 -2.66 -4.23 13.62
CA ILE A 64 -3.56 -5.37 13.85
C ILE A 64 -3.00 -6.66 13.24
N ARG A 65 -2.65 -6.64 11.94
CA ARG A 65 -2.30 -7.87 11.22
C ARG A 65 -0.86 -8.27 11.43
N VAL A 66 0.06 -7.34 11.22
CA VAL A 66 1.50 -7.61 11.36
C VAL A 66 1.84 -7.91 12.82
N ALA A 67 1.31 -7.11 13.77
CA ALA A 67 1.50 -7.35 15.20
C ALA A 67 1.00 -8.73 15.62
N GLY A 68 -0.20 -9.14 15.18
CA GLY A 68 -0.72 -10.48 15.47
C GLY A 68 0.12 -11.62 14.90
N MET A 69 0.69 -11.44 13.69
CA MET A 69 1.60 -12.43 13.11
C MET A 69 2.93 -12.50 13.88
N MET A 70 3.46 -11.37 14.33
CA MET A 70 4.67 -11.33 15.14
C MET A 70 4.47 -12.01 16.50
N GLU A 71 3.30 -11.81 17.13
CA GLU A 71 2.93 -12.49 18.36
C GLU A 71 2.88 -14.01 18.15
N GLN A 72 2.24 -14.49 17.08
CA GLN A 72 2.20 -15.91 16.76
C GLN A 72 3.60 -16.53 16.60
N LEU A 73 4.52 -15.83 15.92
CA LEU A 73 5.91 -16.27 15.81
C LEU A 73 6.61 -16.33 17.17
N THR A 74 6.39 -15.34 18.03
CA THR A 74 6.95 -15.31 19.40
C THR A 74 6.46 -16.49 20.24
N LEU A 75 5.23 -16.94 20.00
CA LEU A 75 4.64 -18.12 20.63
C LEU A 75 5.09 -19.45 19.97
N GLY A 76 5.98 -19.40 18.99
CA GLY A 76 6.51 -20.59 18.30
C GLY A 76 5.57 -21.18 17.25
N ASN A 77 4.56 -20.44 16.80
CA ASN A 77 3.67 -20.91 15.73
C ASN A 77 4.33 -20.69 14.36
N GLU A 78 4.81 -21.78 13.76
CA GLU A 78 5.41 -21.79 12.42
C GLU A 78 4.49 -22.44 11.36
N SER A 79 3.22 -22.65 11.70
CA SER A 79 2.25 -23.28 10.80
C SER A 79 2.15 -22.54 9.48
N ARG A 80 2.23 -23.29 8.37
CA ARG A 80 2.08 -22.71 7.03
C ARG A 80 0.62 -22.35 6.76
N SER A 81 0.41 -21.25 6.08
CA SER A 81 -0.88 -20.90 5.50
C SER A 81 -1.23 -21.79 4.30
N PRO A 82 -2.49 -21.83 3.84
CA PRO A 82 -2.92 -22.67 2.72
C PRO A 82 -2.14 -22.45 1.42
N ASP A 83 -1.57 -21.28 1.21
CA ASP A 83 -0.68 -20.91 0.10
C ASP A 83 0.75 -21.48 0.26
N GLY A 84 1.03 -22.15 1.36
CA GLY A 84 2.31 -22.80 1.66
C GLY A 84 3.37 -21.89 2.30
N LEU A 85 3.10 -20.60 2.51
CA LEU A 85 4.03 -19.68 3.13
C LEU A 85 4.06 -19.82 4.65
N THR A 86 5.24 -19.69 5.25
CA THR A 86 5.38 -19.56 6.71
C THR A 86 5.10 -18.10 7.14
N PRO A 87 4.70 -17.86 8.40
CA PRO A 87 4.52 -16.51 8.92
C PRO A 87 5.76 -15.63 8.72
N LYS A 88 6.96 -16.18 8.89
CA LYS A 88 8.22 -15.47 8.65
C LYS A 88 8.37 -15.01 7.19
N GLN A 89 8.08 -15.89 6.24
CA GLN A 89 8.14 -15.57 4.81
C GLN A 89 7.13 -14.48 4.42
N VAL A 90 5.93 -14.53 5.00
CA VAL A 90 4.90 -13.50 4.77
C VAL A 90 5.37 -12.15 5.33
N LEU A 91 5.89 -12.11 6.56
CA LEU A 91 6.42 -10.88 7.17
C LEU A 91 7.58 -10.26 6.40
N GLU A 92 8.49 -11.08 5.86
CA GLU A 92 9.59 -10.61 5.01
C GLU A 92 9.06 -9.95 3.73
N GLN A 93 8.05 -10.55 3.08
CA GLN A 93 7.42 -9.99 1.89
C GLN A 93 6.65 -8.69 2.22
N ILE A 94 5.88 -8.67 3.32
CA ILE A 94 5.19 -7.48 3.80
C ILE A 94 6.19 -6.34 4.03
N SER A 95 7.27 -6.59 4.77
CA SER A 95 8.29 -5.59 5.07
C SER A 95 8.87 -4.98 3.81
N LYS A 96 9.29 -5.80 2.85
CA LYS A 96 9.85 -5.34 1.58
C LYS A 96 8.86 -4.49 0.78
N THR A 97 7.63 -4.97 0.65
CA THR A 97 6.58 -4.30 -0.13
C THR A 97 6.15 -2.99 0.52
N ALA A 98 5.96 -2.99 1.84
CA ALA A 98 5.55 -1.80 2.58
C ALA A 98 6.61 -0.69 2.52
N HIS A 99 7.90 -1.00 2.69
CA HIS A 99 8.97 -0.01 2.56
C HIS A 99 8.99 0.64 1.18
N ALA A 100 8.92 -0.16 0.12
CA ALA A 100 8.87 0.38 -1.25
C ALA A 100 7.63 1.25 -1.49
N ALA A 101 6.48 0.87 -0.92
CA ALA A 101 5.24 1.64 -1.02
C ALA A 101 5.32 2.97 -0.26
N ILE A 102 5.91 3.00 0.94
CA ILE A 102 6.13 4.21 1.73
C ILE A 102 7.07 5.17 0.99
N GLU A 103 8.19 4.68 0.46
CA GLU A 103 9.10 5.50 -0.35
C GLU A 103 8.38 6.12 -1.55
N ARG A 104 7.55 5.33 -2.23
CA ARG A 104 6.73 5.81 -3.35
C ARG A 104 5.71 6.84 -2.91
N GLN A 105 5.01 6.63 -1.79
CA GLN A 105 4.06 7.60 -1.22
C GLN A 105 4.71 8.95 -0.97
N TYR A 106 5.87 8.97 -0.31
CA TYR A 106 6.59 10.22 -0.04
C TYR A 106 7.10 10.90 -1.32
N ARG A 107 7.48 10.13 -2.32
CA ARG A 107 7.85 10.67 -3.63
C ARG A 107 6.65 11.36 -4.29
N ILE A 108 5.51 10.69 -4.37
CA ILE A 108 4.27 11.27 -4.91
C ILE A 108 3.90 12.56 -4.16
N LEU A 109 3.95 12.54 -2.84
CA LEU A 109 3.65 13.71 -2.02
C LEU A 109 4.58 14.88 -2.34
N ASN A 110 5.90 14.67 -2.29
CA ASN A 110 6.89 15.74 -2.36
C ASN A 110 7.15 16.22 -3.78
N GLU A 111 7.11 15.33 -4.77
CA GLU A 111 7.50 15.65 -6.15
C GLU A 111 6.29 15.98 -7.05
N GLU A 112 5.08 15.54 -6.66
CA GLU A 112 3.89 15.78 -7.47
C GLU A 112 2.82 16.62 -6.76
N ILE A 113 2.36 16.17 -5.57
CA ILE A 113 1.18 16.76 -4.92
C ILE A 113 1.50 18.15 -4.34
N LEU A 114 2.54 18.25 -3.51
CA LEU A 114 2.89 19.53 -2.87
C LEU A 114 3.27 20.63 -3.86
N PRO A 115 4.04 20.36 -4.95
CA PRO A 115 4.29 21.37 -5.97
C PRO A 115 3.00 21.86 -6.65
N LYS A 116 2.12 20.96 -7.06
CA LYS A 116 0.84 21.31 -7.71
C LYS A 116 -0.11 22.07 -6.79
N LEU A 117 -0.15 21.72 -5.50
CA LEU A 117 -0.93 22.50 -4.51
C LEU A 117 -0.41 23.93 -4.39
N ARG A 118 0.92 24.11 -4.45
CA ARG A 118 1.53 25.44 -4.42
C ARG A 118 1.18 26.27 -5.66
N GLU A 119 1.04 25.66 -6.84
CA GLU A 119 0.56 26.32 -8.06
C GLU A 119 -0.89 26.83 -7.92
N GLU A 120 -1.68 26.20 -7.04
CA GLU A 120 -3.05 26.57 -6.69
C GLU A 120 -3.12 27.44 -5.41
N ASP A 121 -2.01 28.09 -5.02
CA ASP A 121 -1.88 28.92 -3.82
C ASP A 121 -2.16 28.19 -2.47
N ILE A 122 -2.10 26.85 -2.46
CA ILE A 122 -2.24 26.02 -1.27
C ILE A 122 -0.85 25.61 -0.77
N CYS A 123 -0.42 26.20 0.35
CA CYS A 123 0.93 25.98 0.89
C CYS A 123 0.87 25.35 2.29
N PHE A 124 1.62 24.26 2.46
CA PHE A 124 1.89 23.69 3.80
C PHE A 124 3.13 24.37 4.36
N LEU A 125 2.93 25.21 5.38
CA LEU A 125 3.99 25.98 6.02
C LEU A 125 4.47 25.27 7.30
N ARG A 126 5.77 25.18 7.47
CA ARG A 126 6.36 24.80 8.75
C ARG A 126 6.33 26.00 9.70
N ARG A 127 6.39 25.74 11.01
CA ARG A 127 6.34 26.79 12.02
C ARG A 127 7.38 27.92 11.80
N GLY A 128 8.56 27.58 11.29
CA GLY A 128 9.62 28.57 10.98
C GLY A 128 9.41 29.38 9.70
N GLU A 129 8.40 29.01 8.88
CA GLU A 129 8.07 29.68 7.62
C GLU A 129 6.88 30.65 7.77
N LEU A 130 6.28 30.69 8.97
CA LEU A 130 5.16 31.57 9.28
C LEU A 130 5.63 33.01 9.37
N THR A 131 4.90 33.91 8.74
CA THR A 131 5.08 35.36 8.94
C THR A 131 4.65 35.78 10.36
N PRO A 132 5.14 36.93 10.90
CA PRO A 132 4.70 37.40 12.20
C PRO A 132 3.17 37.58 12.30
N ALA A 133 2.51 38.00 11.22
CA ALA A 133 1.06 38.12 11.18
C ALA A 133 0.35 36.76 11.26
N GLN A 134 0.85 35.75 10.55
CA GLN A 134 0.33 34.37 10.63
C GLN A 134 0.57 33.76 12.01
N SER A 135 1.76 33.96 12.60
CA SER A 135 2.07 33.48 13.95
C SER A 135 1.21 34.14 15.04
N ALA A 136 0.78 35.38 14.83
CA ALA A 136 -0.09 36.09 15.78
C ALA A 136 -1.57 35.67 15.66
N TRP A 137 -1.95 35.09 14.53
CA TRP A 137 -3.32 34.62 14.27
C TRP A 137 -3.58 33.19 14.81
N ILE A 138 -2.52 32.33 14.89
CA ILE A 138 -2.57 30.96 15.42
C ILE A 138 -2.45 30.97 16.96
#